data_77b7bba39f66b7c03fc6ec93ee88be52
#
_entry.id   77b7bba39f66b7c03fc6ec93ee88be52
#
_cell.length_a   1.000
_cell.length_b   1.000
_cell.length_c   1.000
_cell.angle_alpha   90.00
_cell.angle_beta   90.00
_cell.angle_gamma   90.00
#
_symmetry.space_group_name_H-M   'P 1'
#
loop_
_entity.id
_entity.type
_entity.pdbx_description
1 polymer ?
#
loop_
_entity_poly.entity_id
_entity_poly.type
_entity_poly.pdbx_seq_one_letter_code
_entity_poly.pdbx_strand_id
1 'polypeptide(L)'
;MQQTAEVDLDRLVDYRTEYCSVIKKHKITGDNLTGLCPFHDDRANSFSVDLKTGKWHCFAENDGGNFVTFYAKLHGLDTKEAYKQILEKYGALSEPQEKPKEKKPGLDHYTVSQYSFEKRLPEEWLKEQCCLQTKKDRNGVQYLYIPYFDAEKNLALHRKRYGGKQFRWEYGKTEKLCMYGLWQIEAIRNIGYAALVEGESDSQSMWYMGISTLGIPGASMMRADWAGVLQDLKLYIHVEPDKGGETFLAKVTRALRDGRFVGEVYKWSCRTLGCKDPSEVYMKYGKEEAAEKIRKAIANAEQIDIDEENIPEAVEGAPVNLRQPEGWIYSEKGISVIDEKKYAPVMVCRTPIIITQRL
;
A
#
# COMPACT_ATOMS: atom_id res chain seq x y z
N MET A 1 8.42 2.29 15.07
CA MET A 1 7.78 3.57 14.72
C MET A 1 7.33 4.21 16.02
N GLN A 2 8.08 5.15 16.55
CA GLN A 2 7.54 6.04 17.57
C GLN A 2 6.62 7.00 16.83
N GLN A 3 5.33 6.92 17.11
CA GLN A 3 4.39 7.96 16.82
C GLN A 3 4.95 9.24 17.46
N THR A 4 5.43 10.19 16.65
CA THR A 4 5.41 11.58 17.08
C THR A 4 3.97 11.83 17.43
N ALA A 5 3.68 12.10 18.70
CA ALA A 5 2.35 12.47 19.12
C ALA A 5 1.95 13.65 18.24
N GLU A 6 1.06 13.41 17.31
CA GLU A 6 0.49 14.43 16.44
C GLU A 6 -0.24 15.38 17.41
N VAL A 7 0.21 16.62 17.48
CA VAL A 7 -0.38 17.60 18.38
C VAL A 7 -1.79 17.85 17.88
N ASP A 8 -2.76 17.50 18.70
CA ASP A 8 -4.17 17.68 18.41
C ASP A 8 -4.49 19.20 18.47
N LEU A 9 -4.46 19.83 17.29
CA LEU A 9 -4.72 21.26 17.16
C LEU A 9 -6.14 21.65 17.61
N ASP A 10 -7.11 20.73 17.54
CA ASP A 10 -8.50 20.98 17.94
C ASP A 10 -8.62 21.19 19.46
N ARG A 11 -7.65 20.68 20.22
CA ARG A 11 -7.54 20.92 21.67
C ARG A 11 -6.64 22.09 22.03
N LEU A 12 -5.76 22.49 21.14
CA LEU A 12 -4.74 23.48 21.38
C LEU A 12 -5.20 24.89 21.00
N VAL A 13 -5.88 25.01 19.85
CA VAL A 13 -6.21 26.27 19.21
C VAL A 13 -7.63 26.69 19.56
N ASP A 14 -7.80 27.90 20.10
CA ASP A 14 -9.12 28.52 20.18
C ASP A 14 -9.51 29.12 18.82
N TYR A 15 -10.09 28.28 17.99
CA TYR A 15 -10.54 28.66 16.65
C TYR A 15 -11.49 29.84 16.65
N ARG A 16 -12.35 29.97 17.66
CA ARG A 16 -13.27 31.09 17.74
C ARG A 16 -12.51 32.41 17.87
N THR A 17 -11.56 32.51 18.78
CA THR A 17 -10.75 33.72 18.97
C THR A 17 -9.90 33.99 17.71
N GLU A 18 -9.26 32.98 17.13
CA GLU A 18 -8.40 33.17 15.98
C GLU A 18 -9.18 33.68 14.76
N TYR A 19 -10.27 33.04 14.40
CA TYR A 19 -11.04 33.42 13.23
C TYR A 19 -11.80 34.75 13.43
N CYS A 20 -12.36 35.02 14.63
CA CYS A 20 -13.03 36.28 14.91
C CYS A 20 -12.10 37.48 14.86
N SER A 21 -10.82 37.31 15.16
CA SER A 21 -9.83 38.40 15.09
C SER A 21 -9.54 38.85 13.65
N VAL A 22 -9.77 37.98 12.65
CA VAL A 22 -9.40 38.22 11.25
C VAL A 22 -10.62 38.47 10.36
N ILE A 23 -11.70 37.71 10.55
CA ILE A 23 -12.86 37.73 9.66
C ILE A 23 -13.78 38.91 9.98
N LYS A 24 -13.91 39.83 9.03
CA LYS A 24 -14.77 41.02 9.16
C LYS A 24 -16.25 40.66 8.93
N LYS A 25 -17.15 41.42 9.56
CA LYS A 25 -18.62 41.26 9.46
C LYS A 25 -19.09 39.82 9.71
N HIS A 26 -18.40 39.11 10.63
CA HIS A 26 -18.74 37.75 10.94
C HIS A 26 -20.04 37.61 11.76
N LYS A 27 -20.73 36.49 11.53
CA LYS A 27 -21.87 36.03 12.33
C LYS A 27 -21.62 34.59 12.74
N ILE A 28 -21.91 34.28 14.02
CA ILE A 28 -21.76 32.92 14.53
C ILE A 28 -23.16 32.35 14.78
N THR A 29 -23.39 31.13 14.31
CA THR A 29 -24.61 30.36 14.51
C THR A 29 -24.21 28.95 14.94
N GLY A 30 -24.36 28.59 16.21
CA GLY A 30 -23.81 27.36 16.77
C GLY A 30 -22.28 27.33 16.67
N ASP A 31 -21.75 26.29 16.05
CA ASP A 31 -20.30 26.11 15.80
C ASP A 31 -19.86 26.66 14.44
N ASN A 32 -20.77 27.29 13.69
CA ASN A 32 -20.43 27.82 12.37
C ASN A 32 -20.26 29.34 12.40
N LEU A 33 -19.14 29.84 11.92
CA LEU A 33 -18.85 31.24 11.66
C LEU A 33 -18.95 31.53 10.17
N THR A 34 -19.70 32.57 9.79
CA THR A 34 -19.75 33.09 8.42
C THR A 34 -19.34 34.56 8.39
N GLY A 35 -18.68 35.02 7.35
CA GLY A 35 -18.23 36.40 7.24
C GLY A 35 -17.57 36.70 5.91
N LEU A 36 -16.94 37.89 5.82
CA LEU A 36 -16.18 38.27 4.62
C LEU A 36 -14.87 37.48 4.55
N CYS A 37 -14.57 36.98 3.35
CA CYS A 37 -13.31 36.28 3.10
C CYS A 37 -12.11 37.24 3.25
N PRO A 38 -11.06 36.85 4.00
CA PRO A 38 -9.89 37.70 4.18
C PRO A 38 -8.91 37.65 3.00
N PHE A 39 -9.15 36.76 2.00
CA PHE A 39 -8.21 36.47 0.93
C PHE A 39 -8.52 37.13 -0.42
N HIS A 40 -9.71 37.77 -0.53
CA HIS A 40 -10.12 38.55 -1.71
C HIS A 40 -11.08 39.68 -1.32
N ASP A 41 -11.41 40.57 -2.25
CA ASP A 41 -12.41 41.66 -2.01
C ASP A 41 -13.82 41.02 -1.97
N ASP A 42 -14.23 40.58 -0.79
CA ASP A 42 -15.50 39.92 -0.55
C ASP A 42 -16.57 40.94 -0.08
N ARG A 43 -17.73 40.90 -0.71
CA ARG A 43 -18.89 41.77 -0.38
C ARG A 43 -20.12 40.99 0.07
N ALA A 44 -20.07 39.65 0.00
CA ALA A 44 -21.23 38.79 0.13
C ALA A 44 -21.17 37.74 1.26
N ASN A 45 -20.24 37.89 2.23
CA ASN A 45 -20.01 36.90 3.31
C ASN A 45 -19.81 35.47 2.77
N SER A 46 -18.91 35.31 1.83
CA SER A 46 -18.66 34.04 1.16
C SER A 46 -17.78 33.07 1.96
N PHE A 47 -17.32 33.46 3.16
CA PHE A 47 -16.43 32.67 3.99
C PHE A 47 -17.19 31.96 5.12
N SER A 48 -16.90 30.67 5.32
CA SER A 48 -17.48 29.86 6.38
C SER A 48 -16.39 29.09 7.11
N VAL A 49 -16.57 28.93 8.44
CA VAL A 49 -15.65 28.18 9.30
C VAL A 49 -16.45 27.31 10.26
N ASP A 50 -16.08 26.06 10.39
CA ASP A 50 -16.46 25.19 11.49
C ASP A 50 -15.52 25.46 12.68
N LEU A 51 -16.03 26.11 13.71
CA LEU A 51 -15.26 26.50 14.90
C LEU A 51 -14.89 25.32 15.80
N LYS A 52 -15.46 24.13 15.56
CA LYS A 52 -15.12 22.91 16.30
C LYS A 52 -13.89 22.22 15.73
N THR A 53 -13.73 22.25 14.40
CA THR A 53 -12.67 21.54 13.68
C THR A 53 -11.66 22.47 13.02
N GLY A 54 -11.87 23.80 13.09
CA GLY A 54 -11.03 24.79 12.41
C GLY A 54 -11.03 24.70 10.89
N LYS A 55 -11.96 23.94 10.28
CA LYS A 55 -12.08 23.85 8.82
C LYS A 55 -12.78 25.10 8.28
N TRP A 56 -12.25 25.60 7.18
CA TRP A 56 -12.79 26.78 6.51
C TRP A 56 -13.06 26.54 5.01
N HIS A 57 -13.97 27.31 4.46
CA HIS A 57 -14.27 27.30 3.03
C HIS A 57 -14.70 28.69 2.55
N CYS A 58 -14.17 29.12 1.42
CA CYS A 58 -14.62 30.29 0.66
C CYS A 58 -15.44 29.85 -0.54
N PHE A 59 -16.74 30.14 -0.54
CA PHE A 59 -17.65 29.75 -1.62
C PHE A 59 -17.45 30.56 -2.91
N ALA A 60 -16.91 31.77 -2.81
CA ALA A 60 -16.66 32.61 -3.99
C ALA A 60 -15.46 32.10 -4.82
N GLU A 61 -14.38 31.70 -4.15
CA GLU A 61 -13.16 31.20 -4.80
C GLU A 61 -13.09 29.67 -4.87
N ASN A 62 -14.11 28.98 -4.29
CA ASN A 62 -14.11 27.51 -4.15
C ASN A 62 -12.81 26.97 -3.56
N ASP A 63 -12.31 27.63 -2.50
CA ASP A 63 -11.06 27.33 -1.82
C ASP A 63 -11.33 27.05 -0.33
N GLY A 64 -10.54 26.17 0.30
CA GLY A 64 -10.78 25.78 1.67
C GLY A 64 -9.66 24.93 2.26
N GLY A 65 -9.80 24.60 3.55
CA GLY A 65 -8.82 23.77 4.23
C GLY A 65 -9.01 23.74 5.75
N ASN A 66 -7.93 23.42 6.46
CA ASN A 66 -7.87 23.46 7.92
C ASN A 66 -7.23 24.75 8.45
N PHE A 67 -7.14 24.89 9.74
CA PHE A 67 -6.55 26.09 10.36
C PHE A 67 -5.09 26.34 9.96
N VAL A 68 -4.30 25.30 9.73
CA VAL A 68 -2.90 25.44 9.27
C VAL A 68 -2.86 26.08 7.89
N THR A 69 -3.70 25.65 6.96
CA THR A 69 -3.78 26.22 5.60
C THR A 69 -4.32 27.65 5.62
N PHE A 70 -5.28 27.95 6.51
CA PHE A 70 -5.76 29.30 6.74
C PHE A 70 -4.63 30.23 7.22
N TYR A 71 -3.91 29.82 8.27
CA TYR A 71 -2.80 30.58 8.84
C TYR A 71 -1.67 30.77 7.82
N ALA A 72 -1.31 29.71 7.09
CA ALA A 72 -0.32 29.77 6.01
C ALA A 72 -0.68 30.83 4.96
N LYS A 73 -1.92 30.80 4.46
CA LYS A 73 -2.42 31.75 3.46
C LYS A 73 -2.50 33.18 3.99
N LEU A 74 -2.92 33.34 5.24
CA LEU A 74 -3.03 34.65 5.88
C LEU A 74 -1.68 35.36 6.04
N HIS A 75 -0.63 34.60 6.35
CA HIS A 75 0.71 35.10 6.64
C HIS A 75 1.70 34.91 5.48
N GLY A 76 1.28 34.36 4.35
CA GLY A 76 2.16 34.13 3.18
C GLY A 76 3.26 33.08 3.44
N LEU A 77 2.95 32.07 4.25
CA LEU A 77 3.89 31.03 4.68
C LEU A 77 3.62 29.71 3.95
N ASP A 78 4.61 28.82 3.92
CA ASP A 78 4.33 27.44 3.63
C ASP A 78 3.68 26.73 4.84
N THR A 79 3.03 25.57 4.61
CA THR A 79 2.26 24.89 5.65
C THR A 79 3.13 24.34 6.79
N LYS A 80 4.41 24.08 6.57
CA LYS A 80 5.33 23.59 7.61
C LYS A 80 5.72 24.72 8.55
N GLU A 81 6.04 25.87 7.98
CA GLU A 81 6.38 27.05 8.76
C GLU A 81 5.16 27.59 9.50
N ALA A 82 3.99 27.61 8.86
CA ALA A 82 2.72 27.93 9.51
C ALA A 82 2.42 27.02 10.71
N TYR A 83 2.57 25.71 10.56
CA TYR A 83 2.36 24.75 11.63
C TYR A 83 3.33 24.99 12.80
N LYS A 84 4.59 25.24 12.49
CA LYS A 84 5.61 25.55 13.50
C LYS A 84 5.24 26.82 14.30
N GLN A 85 4.88 27.91 13.61
CA GLN A 85 4.49 29.15 14.27
C GLN A 85 3.21 29.02 15.12
N ILE A 86 2.25 28.20 14.68
CA ILE A 86 1.07 27.87 15.48
C ILE A 86 1.49 27.16 16.77
N LEU A 87 2.36 26.15 16.69
CA LEU A 87 2.84 25.44 17.87
C LEU A 87 3.64 26.35 18.81
N GLU A 88 4.46 27.27 18.29
CA GLU A 88 5.16 28.29 19.07
C GLU A 88 4.17 29.22 19.78
N LYS A 89 3.19 29.74 19.06
CA LYS A 89 2.17 30.64 19.58
C LYS A 89 1.38 30.03 20.75
N TYR A 90 1.10 28.74 20.69
CA TYR A 90 0.33 28.05 21.73
C TYR A 90 1.19 27.31 22.76
N GLY A 91 2.52 27.55 22.76
CA GLY A 91 3.44 26.96 23.73
C GLY A 91 3.58 25.42 23.61
N ALA A 92 3.17 24.87 22.52
CA ALA A 92 3.28 23.43 22.26
C ALA A 92 4.65 23.03 21.68
N LEU A 93 5.48 23.99 21.30
CA LEU A 93 6.91 23.78 21.15
C LEU A 93 7.52 23.88 22.56
N SER A 94 7.68 22.77 23.26
CA SER A 94 8.73 22.70 24.27
C SER A 94 10.02 23.17 23.61
N GLU A 95 10.78 24.08 24.28
CA GLU A 95 12.10 24.47 23.81
C GLU A 95 12.83 23.22 23.30
N PRO A 96 13.52 23.29 22.15
CA PRO A 96 14.26 22.17 21.69
C PRO A 96 15.36 21.91 22.74
N GLN A 97 15.05 21.08 23.73
CA GLN A 97 16.12 20.28 24.29
C GLN A 97 16.65 19.60 23.02
N GLU A 98 17.88 19.95 22.63
CA GLU A 98 18.66 19.15 21.73
C GLU A 98 18.76 17.76 22.36
N LYS A 99 17.68 16.98 22.19
CA LYS A 99 17.79 15.54 22.31
C LYS A 99 18.87 15.22 21.30
N PRO A 100 19.95 14.59 21.73
CA PRO A 100 20.97 14.14 20.80
C PRO A 100 20.17 13.53 19.65
N LYS A 101 20.39 13.99 18.41
CA LYS A 101 19.77 13.42 17.24
C LYS A 101 19.99 11.93 17.39
N GLU A 102 18.99 11.19 17.90
CA GLU A 102 19.02 9.75 17.88
C GLU A 102 19.24 9.44 16.41
N LYS A 103 20.46 9.05 16.08
CA LYS A 103 20.78 8.52 14.76
C LYS A 103 19.71 7.47 14.56
N LYS A 104 18.81 7.66 13.55
CA LYS A 104 17.84 6.62 13.17
C LYS A 104 18.61 5.31 13.31
N PRO A 105 18.11 4.33 14.08
CA PRO A 105 18.87 3.11 14.35
C PRO A 105 19.44 2.66 13.01
N GLY A 106 20.76 2.52 12.95
CA GLY A 106 21.46 2.17 11.72
C GLY A 106 20.79 0.90 11.17
N LEU A 107 20.84 0.72 9.88
CA LEU A 107 20.37 -0.54 9.30
C LEU A 107 21.25 -1.66 9.87
N ASP A 108 20.63 -2.64 10.52
CA ASP A 108 21.35 -3.80 11.04
C ASP A 108 21.67 -4.78 9.92
N HIS A 109 22.82 -5.42 10.05
CA HIS A 109 23.21 -6.48 9.13
C HIS A 109 22.18 -7.62 9.12
N TYR A 110 21.89 -8.14 7.93
CA TYR A 110 21.03 -9.30 7.78
C TYR A 110 21.48 -10.16 6.60
N THR A 111 21.73 -11.41 6.85
CA THR A 111 22.32 -12.34 5.88
C THR A 111 21.38 -13.48 5.52
N VAL A 112 21.69 -14.23 4.45
CA VAL A 112 20.96 -15.45 4.10
C VAL A 112 21.04 -16.47 5.23
N SER A 113 22.21 -16.60 5.89
CA SER A 113 22.37 -17.54 7.02
C SER A 113 21.49 -17.18 8.22
N GLN A 114 21.38 -15.89 8.56
CA GLN A 114 20.46 -15.44 9.61
C GLN A 114 19.01 -15.69 9.24
N TYR A 115 18.63 -15.43 7.99
CA TYR A 115 17.29 -15.71 7.49
C TYR A 115 16.96 -17.20 7.49
N SER A 116 17.89 -18.04 7.01
CA SER A 116 17.80 -19.50 7.04
C SER A 116 17.56 -20.02 8.46
N PHE A 117 18.34 -19.53 9.42
CA PHE A 117 18.17 -19.88 10.84
C PHE A 117 16.81 -19.42 11.38
N GLU A 118 16.41 -18.16 11.13
CA GLU A 118 15.14 -17.58 11.60
C GLU A 118 13.93 -18.34 11.03
N LYS A 119 13.99 -18.73 9.75
CA LYS A 119 12.88 -19.40 9.04
C LYS A 119 12.98 -20.92 9.03
N ARG A 120 14.05 -21.47 9.58
CA ARG A 120 14.35 -22.92 9.60
C ARG A 120 14.39 -23.54 8.19
N LEU A 121 14.62 -22.74 7.15
CA LEU A 121 14.75 -23.20 5.78
C LEU A 121 16.23 -23.45 5.45
N PRO A 122 16.60 -24.53 4.73
CA PRO A 122 17.98 -24.82 4.40
C PRO A 122 18.62 -23.69 3.57
N GLU A 123 19.78 -23.21 3.99
CA GLU A 123 20.47 -22.07 3.38
C GLU A 123 20.78 -22.30 1.90
N GLU A 124 21.31 -23.48 1.57
CA GLU A 124 21.65 -23.82 0.16
C GLU A 124 20.40 -23.88 -0.71
N TRP A 125 19.30 -24.44 -0.20
CA TRP A 125 18.04 -24.46 -0.92
C TRP A 125 17.51 -23.03 -1.19
N LEU A 126 17.62 -22.11 -0.22
CA LEU A 126 17.23 -20.70 -0.38
C LEU A 126 18.10 -20.00 -1.43
N LYS A 127 19.40 -20.29 -1.49
CA LYS A 127 20.30 -19.74 -2.50
C LYS A 127 20.00 -20.29 -3.90
N GLU A 128 19.79 -21.59 -4.02
CA GLU A 128 19.60 -22.29 -5.30
C GLU A 128 18.19 -22.08 -5.85
N GLN A 129 17.16 -22.28 -5.03
CA GLN A 129 15.76 -22.28 -5.50
C GLN A 129 15.09 -20.91 -5.43
N CYS A 130 15.51 -20.07 -4.49
CA CYS A 130 14.95 -18.71 -4.33
C CYS A 130 15.92 -17.62 -4.77
N CYS A 131 17.15 -17.96 -5.19
CA CYS A 131 18.19 -17.03 -5.61
C CYS A 131 18.54 -15.95 -4.55
N LEU A 132 18.38 -16.29 -3.26
CA LEU A 132 18.68 -15.38 -2.17
C LEU A 132 20.21 -15.18 -2.05
N GLN A 133 20.61 -13.95 -1.79
CA GLN A 133 22.02 -13.59 -1.65
C GLN A 133 22.22 -12.64 -0.47
N THR A 134 23.40 -12.69 0.15
CA THR A 134 23.86 -11.63 1.04
C THR A 134 24.63 -10.60 0.21
N LYS A 135 24.16 -9.37 0.18
CA LYS A 135 24.84 -8.24 -0.49
C LYS A 135 25.17 -7.14 0.52
N LYS A 136 26.00 -6.19 0.12
CA LYS A 136 26.32 -4.99 0.91
C LYS A 136 25.75 -3.76 0.22
N ASP A 137 25.22 -2.83 1.00
CA ASP A 137 24.84 -1.53 0.50
C ASP A 137 26.04 -0.58 0.42
N ARG A 138 25.81 0.68 0.03
CA ARG A 138 26.87 1.71 -0.13
C ARG A 138 27.58 2.05 1.18
N ASN A 139 26.96 1.75 2.31
CA ASN A 139 27.51 1.98 3.65
C ASN A 139 28.18 0.73 4.22
N GLY A 140 28.30 -0.35 3.45
CA GLY A 140 28.87 -1.62 3.87
C GLY A 140 27.93 -2.49 4.71
N VAL A 141 26.67 -2.09 4.92
CA VAL A 141 25.70 -2.87 5.68
C VAL A 141 25.24 -4.06 4.84
N GLN A 142 25.36 -5.26 5.39
CA GLN A 142 24.86 -6.46 4.73
C GLN A 142 23.35 -6.52 4.77
N TYR A 143 22.77 -6.94 3.67
CA TYR A 143 21.33 -7.16 3.54
C TYR A 143 21.02 -8.45 2.79
N LEU A 144 19.87 -9.03 3.09
CA LEU A 144 19.30 -10.13 2.33
C LEU A 144 18.71 -9.56 1.03
N TYR A 145 19.28 -9.98 -0.09
CA TYR A 145 18.81 -9.68 -1.43
C TYR A 145 17.77 -10.71 -1.83
N ILE A 146 16.55 -10.26 -2.12
CA ILE A 146 15.41 -11.11 -2.52
C ILE A 146 15.00 -10.69 -3.93
N PRO A 147 15.38 -11.45 -4.97
CA PRO A 147 15.03 -11.11 -6.35
C PRO A 147 13.58 -11.48 -6.66
N TYR A 148 12.98 -10.68 -7.52
CA TYR A 148 11.70 -10.95 -8.17
C TYR A 148 11.95 -11.12 -9.65
N PHE A 149 11.50 -12.23 -10.19
CA PHE A 149 11.62 -12.54 -11.62
C PHE A 149 10.23 -12.53 -12.26
N ASP A 150 10.16 -12.05 -13.51
CA ASP A 150 8.96 -12.13 -14.33
C ASP A 150 8.69 -13.58 -14.81
N ALA A 151 7.66 -13.75 -15.63
CA ALA A 151 7.29 -15.06 -16.18
C ALA A 151 8.37 -15.65 -17.09
N GLU A 152 9.13 -14.80 -17.75
CA GLU A 152 10.24 -15.14 -18.65
C GLU A 152 11.57 -15.34 -17.91
N LYS A 153 11.56 -15.30 -16.59
CA LYS A 153 12.71 -15.41 -15.67
C LYS A 153 13.73 -14.27 -15.76
N ASN A 154 13.33 -13.12 -16.30
CA ASN A 154 14.14 -11.91 -16.21
C ASN A 154 13.99 -11.29 -14.83
N LEU A 155 15.06 -10.67 -14.32
CA LEU A 155 15.02 -9.94 -13.09
C LEU A 155 14.12 -8.69 -13.26
N ALA A 156 12.95 -8.69 -12.61
CA ALA A 156 12.02 -7.57 -12.63
C ALA A 156 12.42 -6.48 -11.63
N LEU A 157 12.69 -6.87 -10.38
CA LEU A 157 13.16 -5.98 -9.32
C LEU A 157 13.72 -6.83 -8.16
N HIS A 158 14.20 -6.17 -7.11
CA HIS A 158 14.57 -6.89 -5.90
C HIS A 158 14.18 -6.11 -4.63
N ARG A 159 14.01 -6.87 -3.56
CA ARG A 159 13.75 -6.35 -2.22
C ARG A 159 14.99 -6.54 -1.37
N LYS A 160 15.37 -5.50 -0.63
CA LYS A 160 16.42 -5.54 0.38
C LYS A 160 15.77 -5.72 1.74
N ARG A 161 16.16 -6.76 2.47
CA ARG A 161 15.75 -6.93 3.86
C ARG A 161 16.99 -6.76 4.75
N TYR A 162 16.87 -5.86 5.71
CA TYR A 162 17.85 -5.62 6.77
C TYR A 162 17.35 -6.20 8.09
N GLY A 163 18.19 -6.24 9.11
CA GLY A 163 17.81 -6.59 10.47
C GLY A 163 16.67 -5.69 10.99
N GLY A 164 16.03 -6.10 12.09
CA GLY A 164 14.89 -5.37 12.64
C GLY A 164 13.66 -5.31 11.74
N LYS A 165 13.51 -6.25 10.79
CA LYS A 165 12.40 -6.30 9.80
C LYS A 165 12.29 -5.04 8.93
N GLN A 166 13.41 -4.41 8.60
CA GLN A 166 13.42 -3.27 7.71
C GLN A 166 13.53 -3.72 6.26
N PHE A 167 12.62 -3.24 5.40
CA PHE A 167 12.56 -3.58 3.99
C PHE A 167 12.71 -2.34 3.12
N ARG A 168 13.39 -2.50 1.99
CA ARG A 168 13.51 -1.46 0.95
C ARG A 168 13.38 -2.09 -0.42
N TRP A 169 12.58 -1.47 -1.28
CA TRP A 169 12.56 -1.79 -2.69
C TRP A 169 13.70 -1.05 -3.40
N GLU A 170 14.28 -1.67 -4.40
CA GLU A 170 15.15 -1.00 -5.34
C GLU A 170 14.51 -1.07 -6.72
N TYR A 171 14.08 0.10 -7.20
CA TYR A 171 13.45 0.25 -8.50
C TYR A 171 14.46 0.82 -9.49
N GLY A 172 14.60 0.17 -10.65
CA GLY A 172 15.18 0.78 -11.85
C GLY A 172 14.15 1.64 -12.59
N LYS A 173 14.58 2.30 -13.67
CA LYS A 173 13.69 3.20 -14.45
C LYS A 173 12.58 2.46 -15.22
N THR A 174 12.73 1.16 -15.47
CA THR A 174 11.85 0.31 -16.30
C THR A 174 11.25 -0.87 -15.54
N GLU A 175 11.61 -1.04 -14.28
CA GLU A 175 11.24 -2.22 -13.51
C GLU A 175 9.79 -2.15 -13.02
N LYS A 176 9.07 -3.24 -13.21
CA LYS A 176 7.67 -3.38 -12.78
C LYS A 176 7.58 -4.39 -11.65
N LEU A 177 6.86 -4.03 -10.59
CA LEU A 177 6.53 -4.96 -9.53
C LEU A 177 5.72 -6.13 -10.08
N CYS A 178 6.09 -7.36 -9.71
CA CYS A 178 5.38 -8.59 -10.04
C CYS A 178 5.13 -9.43 -8.79
N MET A 179 4.32 -10.48 -8.91
CA MET A 179 4.14 -11.48 -7.87
C MET A 179 5.45 -12.23 -7.60
N TYR A 180 5.73 -12.51 -6.34
CA TYR A 180 6.87 -13.35 -5.97
C TYR A 180 6.61 -14.80 -6.35
N GLY A 181 7.53 -15.39 -7.11
CA GLY A 181 7.35 -16.73 -7.66
C GLY A 181 6.79 -16.76 -9.09
N LEU A 182 6.57 -15.60 -9.72
CA LEU A 182 6.00 -15.55 -11.08
C LEU A 182 6.81 -16.36 -12.11
N TRP A 183 8.12 -16.52 -11.91
CA TRP A 183 8.97 -17.37 -12.76
C TRP A 183 8.61 -18.87 -12.74
N GLN A 184 7.72 -19.29 -11.84
CA GLN A 184 7.21 -20.66 -11.75
C GLN A 184 5.85 -20.83 -12.44
N ILE A 185 5.33 -19.80 -13.08
CA ILE A 185 3.93 -19.77 -13.58
C ILE A 185 3.61 -20.93 -14.52
N GLU A 186 4.53 -21.36 -15.35
CA GLU A 186 4.33 -22.49 -16.25
C GLU A 186 4.18 -23.82 -15.48
N ALA A 187 5.00 -24.02 -14.44
CA ALA A 187 4.87 -25.19 -13.56
C ALA A 187 3.56 -25.15 -12.78
N ILE A 188 3.16 -23.95 -12.34
CA ILE A 188 1.88 -23.71 -11.64
C ILE A 188 0.70 -24.02 -12.54
N ARG A 189 0.72 -23.60 -13.80
CA ARG A 189 -0.31 -23.91 -14.81
C ARG A 189 -0.44 -25.43 -15.06
N ASN A 190 0.67 -26.13 -15.11
CA ASN A 190 0.65 -27.59 -15.26
C ASN A 190 0.02 -28.30 -14.05
N ILE A 191 0.09 -27.71 -12.86
CA ILE A 191 -0.54 -28.21 -11.62
C ILE A 191 -2.03 -27.81 -11.58
N GLY A 192 -2.42 -26.67 -12.19
CA GLY A 192 -3.78 -26.20 -12.30
C GLY A 192 -4.27 -25.34 -11.12
N TYR A 193 -3.43 -25.05 -10.12
CA TYR A 193 -3.79 -24.18 -9.02
C TYR A 193 -2.61 -23.37 -8.47
N ALA A 194 -2.91 -22.24 -7.81
CA ALA A 194 -1.97 -21.47 -7.01
C ALA A 194 -2.56 -21.13 -5.65
N ALA A 195 -1.78 -21.32 -4.58
CA ALA A 195 -2.03 -20.64 -3.33
C ALA A 195 -1.49 -19.22 -3.41
N LEU A 196 -2.31 -18.22 -3.03
CA LEU A 196 -1.89 -16.82 -2.91
C LEU A 196 -1.64 -16.52 -1.45
N VAL A 197 -0.42 -16.10 -1.12
CA VAL A 197 0.01 -15.80 0.26
C VAL A 197 0.61 -14.40 0.35
N GLU A 198 0.71 -13.85 1.57
CA GLU A 198 1.34 -12.55 1.77
C GLU A 198 2.86 -12.70 1.94
N GLY A 199 3.61 -12.14 0.99
CA GLY A 199 5.05 -11.99 1.08
C GLY A 199 5.89 -13.20 0.70
N GLU A 200 7.19 -13.02 0.91
CA GLU A 200 8.22 -13.95 0.42
C GLU A 200 8.40 -15.16 1.33
N SER A 201 8.34 -14.98 2.67
CA SER A 201 8.62 -16.07 3.61
C SER A 201 7.62 -17.19 3.53
N ASP A 202 6.34 -16.86 3.34
CA ASP A 202 5.28 -17.86 3.22
C ASP A 202 5.40 -18.61 1.91
N SER A 203 5.66 -17.88 0.83
CA SER A 203 5.91 -18.50 -0.48
C SER A 203 7.07 -19.50 -0.42
N GLN A 204 8.18 -19.12 0.19
CA GLN A 204 9.36 -19.98 0.30
C GLN A 204 9.09 -21.22 1.17
N SER A 205 8.39 -21.05 2.29
CA SER A 205 7.98 -22.19 3.13
C SER A 205 7.06 -23.13 2.38
N MET A 206 6.08 -22.58 1.65
CA MET A 206 5.16 -23.37 0.81
C MET A 206 5.89 -24.12 -0.30
N TRP A 207 6.83 -23.47 -1.01
CA TRP A 207 7.65 -24.14 -2.03
C TRP A 207 8.52 -25.23 -1.45
N TYR A 208 9.14 -25.00 -0.28
CA TYR A 208 9.94 -26.01 0.38
C TYR A 208 9.11 -27.26 0.76
N MET A 209 7.82 -27.05 1.07
CA MET A 209 6.84 -28.11 1.31
C MET A 209 6.22 -28.70 0.02
N GLY A 210 6.63 -28.24 -1.16
CA GLY A 210 6.11 -28.74 -2.46
C GLY A 210 4.67 -28.32 -2.73
N ILE A 211 4.27 -27.11 -2.32
CA ILE A 211 2.94 -26.54 -2.53
C ILE A 211 3.04 -25.37 -3.52
N SER A 212 2.22 -25.44 -4.57
CA SER A 212 2.16 -24.45 -5.65
C SER A 212 1.69 -23.09 -5.11
N THR A 213 2.53 -22.05 -5.20
CA THR A 213 2.28 -20.78 -4.48
C THR A 213 2.84 -19.59 -5.23
N LEU A 214 2.10 -18.48 -5.18
CA LEU A 214 2.56 -17.14 -5.57
C LEU A 214 2.44 -16.19 -4.37
N GLY A 215 3.46 -15.37 -4.14
CA GLY A 215 3.49 -14.38 -3.08
C GLY A 215 3.06 -13.00 -3.58
N ILE A 216 2.12 -12.39 -2.87
CA ILE A 216 1.79 -10.98 -3.05
C ILE A 216 2.73 -10.16 -2.16
N PRO A 217 3.47 -9.19 -2.69
CA PRO A 217 4.56 -8.52 -1.96
C PRO A 217 4.10 -7.55 -0.85
N GLY A 218 2.93 -7.76 -0.30
CA GLY A 218 2.31 -7.04 0.81
C GLY A 218 0.79 -6.99 0.68
N ALA A 219 0.08 -6.85 1.79
CA ALA A 219 -1.38 -6.99 1.89
C ALA A 219 -2.20 -6.14 0.91
N SER A 220 -1.67 -5.01 0.45
CA SER A 220 -2.38 -4.08 -0.46
C SER A 220 -1.78 -4.00 -1.86
N MET A 221 -0.85 -4.89 -2.21
CA MET A 221 -0.04 -4.76 -3.43
C MET A 221 -0.56 -5.57 -4.62
N MET A 222 -1.65 -6.31 -4.47
CA MET A 222 -2.27 -7.02 -5.60
C MET A 222 -2.78 -6.04 -6.66
N ARG A 223 -2.54 -6.34 -7.93
CA ARG A 223 -2.84 -5.48 -9.07
C ARG A 223 -3.82 -6.17 -10.02
N ALA A 224 -4.72 -5.39 -10.61
CA ALA A 224 -5.69 -5.90 -11.57
C ALA A 224 -5.05 -6.49 -12.84
N ASP A 225 -3.92 -5.90 -13.29
CA ASP A 225 -3.18 -6.39 -14.46
C ASP A 225 -2.54 -7.78 -14.25
N TRP A 226 -2.41 -8.25 -13.00
CA TRP A 226 -1.92 -9.61 -12.71
C TRP A 226 -2.97 -10.69 -12.89
N ALA A 227 -4.25 -10.33 -12.92
CA ALA A 227 -5.33 -11.30 -13.13
C ALA A 227 -5.19 -12.05 -14.45
N GLY A 228 -4.66 -11.38 -15.49
CA GLY A 228 -4.45 -12.01 -16.79
C GLY A 228 -3.49 -13.21 -16.78
N VAL A 229 -2.47 -13.16 -15.92
CA VAL A 229 -1.49 -14.26 -15.81
C VAL A 229 -2.01 -15.42 -14.97
N LEU A 230 -3.04 -15.18 -14.16
CA LEU A 230 -3.67 -16.14 -13.25
C LEU A 230 -4.87 -16.86 -13.88
N GLN A 231 -5.30 -16.45 -15.09
CA GLN A 231 -6.42 -17.10 -15.78
C GLN A 231 -6.21 -18.63 -15.86
N ASP A 232 -7.32 -19.37 -15.84
CA ASP A 232 -7.37 -20.83 -15.91
C ASP A 232 -6.81 -21.56 -14.67
N LEU A 233 -6.44 -20.84 -13.61
CA LEU A 233 -6.01 -21.43 -12.34
C LEU A 233 -7.14 -21.42 -11.30
N LYS A 234 -7.16 -22.46 -10.46
CA LYS A 234 -7.89 -22.37 -9.18
C LYS A 234 -7.04 -21.60 -8.18
N LEU A 235 -7.58 -20.57 -7.59
CA LEU A 235 -6.87 -19.71 -6.65
C LEU A 235 -7.29 -19.99 -5.22
N TYR A 236 -6.32 -20.23 -4.35
CA TYR A 236 -6.51 -20.47 -2.92
C TYR A 236 -5.88 -19.34 -2.11
N ILE A 237 -6.67 -18.36 -1.70
CA ILE A 237 -6.20 -17.17 -0.97
C ILE A 237 -6.03 -17.52 0.50
N HIS A 238 -4.80 -17.43 1.03
CA HIS A 238 -4.54 -17.56 2.46
C HIS A 238 -4.98 -16.29 3.18
N VAL A 239 -5.78 -16.45 4.23
CA VAL A 239 -6.28 -15.34 5.06
C VAL A 239 -5.72 -15.48 6.47
N GLU A 240 -4.82 -14.56 6.84
CA GLU A 240 -4.32 -14.49 8.22
C GLU A 240 -5.46 -14.18 9.21
N PRO A 241 -5.38 -14.67 10.46
CA PRO A 241 -6.46 -14.50 11.44
C PRO A 241 -6.49 -13.12 12.10
N ASP A 242 -6.17 -12.06 11.36
CA ASP A 242 -6.17 -10.68 11.83
C ASP A 242 -6.73 -9.72 10.77
N LYS A 243 -6.82 -8.41 11.12
CA LYS A 243 -7.30 -7.38 10.18
C LYS A 243 -6.44 -7.26 8.91
N GLY A 244 -5.16 -7.65 8.97
CA GLY A 244 -4.27 -7.70 7.81
C GLY A 244 -4.77 -8.72 6.79
N GLY A 245 -5.15 -9.92 7.26
CA GLY A 245 -5.70 -10.97 6.41
C GLY A 245 -7.04 -10.59 5.76
N GLU A 246 -7.93 -9.92 6.49
CA GLU A 246 -9.17 -9.40 5.91
C GLU A 246 -8.89 -8.36 4.82
N THR A 247 -7.96 -7.44 5.08
CA THR A 247 -7.51 -6.44 4.09
C THR A 247 -6.89 -7.10 2.87
N PHE A 248 -6.05 -8.11 3.08
CA PHE A 248 -5.43 -8.88 2.00
C PHE A 248 -6.48 -9.55 1.12
N LEU A 249 -7.43 -10.29 1.71
CA LEU A 249 -8.54 -10.92 0.98
C LEU A 249 -9.29 -9.89 0.14
N ALA A 250 -9.74 -8.78 0.75
CA ALA A 250 -10.51 -7.76 0.07
C ALA A 250 -9.73 -7.11 -1.10
N LYS A 251 -8.42 -6.89 -0.94
CA LYS A 251 -7.58 -6.31 -2.01
C LYS A 251 -7.33 -7.30 -3.14
N VAL A 252 -7.10 -8.59 -2.82
CA VAL A 252 -6.89 -9.63 -3.83
C VAL A 252 -8.16 -9.86 -4.63
N THR A 253 -9.32 -10.06 -3.99
CA THR A 253 -10.60 -10.29 -4.66
C THR A 253 -11.02 -9.10 -5.52
N ARG A 254 -10.87 -7.85 -5.02
CA ARG A 254 -11.11 -6.66 -5.81
C ARG A 254 -10.22 -6.60 -7.06
N ALA A 255 -8.92 -6.84 -6.93
CA ALA A 255 -7.99 -6.80 -8.06
C ALA A 255 -8.30 -7.91 -9.09
N LEU A 256 -8.71 -9.11 -8.65
CA LEU A 256 -9.14 -10.19 -9.54
C LEU A 256 -10.39 -9.79 -10.33
N ARG A 257 -11.40 -9.21 -9.66
CA ARG A 257 -12.63 -8.70 -10.29
C ARG A 257 -12.31 -7.58 -11.29
N ASP A 258 -11.57 -6.55 -10.86
CA ASP A 258 -11.18 -5.41 -11.71
C ASP A 258 -10.35 -5.87 -12.93
N GLY A 259 -9.54 -6.91 -12.76
CA GLY A 259 -8.75 -7.57 -13.82
C GLY A 259 -9.53 -8.61 -14.63
N ARG A 260 -10.83 -8.78 -14.37
CA ARG A 260 -11.72 -9.72 -15.08
C ARG A 260 -11.20 -11.16 -15.03
N PHE A 261 -10.77 -11.60 -13.85
CA PHE A 261 -10.41 -12.99 -13.63
C PHE A 261 -11.62 -13.89 -13.81
N VAL A 262 -11.44 -14.98 -14.56
CA VAL A 262 -12.44 -16.02 -14.75
C VAL A 262 -11.85 -17.33 -14.20
N GLY A 263 -12.40 -17.84 -13.11
CA GLY A 263 -11.92 -19.05 -12.47
C GLY A 263 -12.49 -19.20 -11.06
N GLU A 264 -12.17 -20.32 -10.44
CA GLU A 264 -12.61 -20.61 -9.08
C GLU A 264 -11.67 -19.98 -8.07
N VAL A 265 -12.24 -19.27 -7.08
CA VAL A 265 -11.49 -18.64 -5.99
C VAL A 265 -11.97 -19.21 -4.66
N TYR A 266 -11.00 -19.56 -3.81
CA TYR A 266 -11.22 -20.13 -2.50
C TYR A 266 -10.45 -19.35 -1.44
N LYS A 267 -10.96 -19.28 -0.23
CA LYS A 267 -10.24 -18.78 0.95
C LYS A 267 -9.93 -19.92 1.93
N TRP A 268 -8.77 -19.85 2.55
CA TRP A 268 -8.34 -20.78 3.57
C TRP A 268 -7.47 -20.08 4.63
N SER A 269 -7.26 -20.70 5.79
CA SER A 269 -6.50 -20.10 6.89
C SER A 269 -5.75 -21.16 7.69
N CYS A 270 -4.61 -20.76 8.26
CA CYS A 270 -3.86 -21.55 9.23
C CYS A 270 -4.42 -21.50 10.66
N ARG A 271 -5.51 -20.77 10.90
CA ARG A 271 -6.11 -20.58 12.24
C ARG A 271 -6.44 -21.87 12.95
N THR A 272 -7.00 -22.86 12.24
CA THR A 272 -7.37 -24.17 12.80
C THR A 272 -6.15 -25.01 13.22
N LEU A 273 -4.96 -24.65 12.72
CA LEU A 273 -3.67 -25.26 13.07
C LEU A 273 -2.99 -24.54 14.24
N GLY A 274 -3.63 -23.47 14.77
CA GLY A 274 -3.07 -22.63 15.83
C GLY A 274 -1.85 -21.84 15.36
N CYS A 275 -1.83 -21.43 14.08
CA CYS A 275 -0.76 -20.68 13.43
C CYS A 275 -1.36 -19.49 12.67
N LYS A 276 -0.55 -18.44 12.51
CA LYS A 276 -0.93 -17.24 11.79
C LYS A 276 -0.79 -17.44 10.28
N ASP A 277 0.33 -18.00 9.87
CA ASP A 277 0.74 -18.08 8.47
C ASP A 277 1.40 -19.44 8.13
N PRO A 278 1.58 -19.76 6.84
CA PRO A 278 2.20 -21.02 6.40
C PRO A 278 3.65 -21.21 6.89
N SER A 279 4.41 -20.11 7.02
CA SER A 279 5.78 -20.16 7.55
C SER A 279 5.79 -20.62 9.00
N GLU A 280 4.83 -20.16 9.81
CA GLU A 280 4.67 -20.59 11.20
C GLU A 280 4.24 -22.07 11.30
N VAL A 281 3.34 -22.54 10.42
CA VAL A 281 2.98 -23.96 10.33
C VAL A 281 4.22 -24.81 10.05
N TYR A 282 5.01 -24.41 9.07
CA TYR A 282 6.26 -25.12 8.75
C TYR A 282 7.23 -25.15 9.95
N MET A 283 7.44 -24.02 10.61
CA MET A 283 8.34 -23.95 11.77
C MET A 283 7.85 -24.81 12.95
N LYS A 284 6.54 -24.97 13.09
CA LYS A 284 5.92 -25.73 14.20
C LYS A 284 5.94 -27.23 13.96
N TYR A 285 5.65 -27.69 12.75
CA TYR A 285 5.40 -29.11 12.47
C TYR A 285 6.50 -29.76 11.60
N GLY A 286 7.43 -29.00 11.04
CA GLY A 286 8.42 -29.50 10.08
C GLY A 286 7.84 -29.71 8.69
N LYS A 287 8.67 -30.17 7.74
CA LYS A 287 8.34 -30.15 6.32
C LYS A 287 7.16 -31.05 5.94
N GLU A 288 7.23 -32.32 6.31
CA GLU A 288 6.28 -33.35 5.87
C GLU A 288 4.91 -33.16 6.53
N GLU A 289 4.88 -33.01 7.85
CA GLU A 289 3.63 -32.85 8.59
C GLU A 289 2.96 -31.51 8.28
N ALA A 290 3.72 -30.43 8.17
CA ALA A 290 3.19 -29.13 7.77
C ALA A 290 2.60 -29.16 6.35
N ALA A 291 3.28 -29.83 5.41
CA ALA A 291 2.79 -29.99 4.06
C ALA A 291 1.44 -30.74 4.01
N GLU A 292 1.29 -31.81 4.77
CA GLU A 292 0.04 -32.57 4.86
C GLU A 292 -1.09 -31.70 5.45
N LYS A 293 -0.81 -31.02 6.58
CA LYS A 293 -1.79 -30.14 7.23
C LYS A 293 -2.25 -29.00 6.34
N ILE A 294 -1.34 -28.35 5.61
CA ILE A 294 -1.68 -27.27 4.71
C ILE A 294 -2.45 -27.77 3.49
N ARG A 295 -2.05 -28.91 2.88
CA ARG A 295 -2.83 -29.51 1.78
C ARG A 295 -4.25 -29.85 2.23
N LYS A 296 -4.42 -30.36 3.46
CA LYS A 296 -5.75 -30.63 4.03
C LYS A 296 -6.54 -29.33 4.25
N ALA A 297 -5.89 -28.27 4.71
CA ALA A 297 -6.54 -26.95 4.87
C ALA A 297 -6.97 -26.38 3.51
N ILE A 298 -6.14 -26.48 2.47
CA ILE A 298 -6.46 -26.07 1.09
C ILE A 298 -7.61 -26.93 0.53
N ALA A 299 -7.60 -28.24 0.75
CA ALA A 299 -8.68 -29.13 0.29
C ALA A 299 -10.05 -28.85 0.94
N ASN A 300 -10.05 -28.26 2.14
CA ASN A 300 -11.25 -27.82 2.85
C ASN A 300 -11.51 -26.31 2.72
N ALA A 301 -10.87 -25.63 1.75
CA ALA A 301 -11.05 -24.21 1.54
C ALA A 301 -12.48 -23.87 1.12
N GLU A 302 -12.96 -22.73 1.58
CA GLU A 302 -14.28 -22.19 1.27
C GLU A 302 -14.24 -21.47 -0.08
N GLN A 303 -15.11 -21.87 -1.01
CA GLN A 303 -15.27 -21.15 -2.27
C GLN A 303 -15.90 -19.79 -2.02
N ILE A 304 -15.40 -18.75 -2.70
CA ILE A 304 -15.93 -17.40 -2.61
C ILE A 304 -16.29 -16.89 -4.00
N ASP A 305 -17.38 -16.12 -4.08
CA ASP A 305 -17.71 -15.37 -5.27
C ASP A 305 -17.05 -13.99 -5.18
N ILE A 306 -16.20 -13.68 -6.16
CA ILE A 306 -15.50 -12.40 -6.20
C ILE A 306 -16.38 -11.26 -6.75
N ASP A 307 -17.53 -11.56 -7.34
CA ASP A 307 -18.49 -10.59 -7.89
C ASP A 307 -19.56 -10.18 -6.87
N GLU A 308 -19.73 -10.90 -5.77
CA GLU A 308 -20.64 -10.50 -4.69
C GLU A 308 -20.12 -9.25 -3.95
N GLU A 309 -20.98 -8.22 -3.83
CA GLU A 309 -20.68 -6.95 -3.18
C GLU A 309 -20.49 -7.04 -1.64
N ASN A 310 -20.66 -8.21 -1.03
CA ASN A 310 -20.60 -8.45 0.42
C ASN A 310 -19.20 -8.65 0.98
N ILE A 311 -18.15 -8.34 0.23
CA ILE A 311 -16.79 -8.28 0.80
C ILE A 311 -16.71 -6.98 1.62
N PRO A 312 -16.37 -7.03 2.92
CA PRO A 312 -16.30 -5.83 3.76
C PRO A 312 -15.49 -4.76 3.04
N GLU A 313 -16.06 -3.56 2.89
CA GLU A 313 -15.30 -2.42 2.37
C GLU A 313 -14.02 -2.34 3.18
N ALA A 314 -12.90 -2.47 2.50
CA ALA A 314 -11.61 -2.22 3.13
C ALA A 314 -11.69 -0.80 3.70
N VAL A 315 -11.61 -0.69 5.03
CA VAL A 315 -11.53 0.60 5.71
C VAL A 315 -10.47 1.39 4.94
N GLU A 316 -10.87 2.48 4.31
CA GLU A 316 -9.97 3.34 3.56
C GLU A 316 -8.85 3.78 4.50
N GLY A 317 -7.77 3.03 4.45
CA GLY A 317 -6.50 3.45 4.99
C GLY A 317 -6.03 4.62 4.14
N ALA A 318 -5.52 5.65 4.79
CA ALA A 318 -5.09 6.94 4.28
C ALA A 318 -4.63 6.92 2.80
N PRO A 319 -5.00 7.89 1.99
CA PRO A 319 -4.74 7.90 0.57
C PRO A 319 -3.25 7.67 0.34
N VAL A 320 -2.91 6.60 -0.36
CA VAL A 320 -1.58 6.42 -0.93
C VAL A 320 -1.38 7.62 -1.84
N ASN A 321 -0.50 8.52 -1.45
CA ASN A 321 -0.18 9.73 -2.19
C ASN A 321 0.59 9.30 -3.45
N LEU A 322 -0.16 8.80 -4.42
CA LEU A 322 0.32 8.63 -5.78
C LEU A 322 0.49 10.06 -6.30
N ARG A 323 1.71 10.58 -6.28
CA ARG A 323 2.04 11.77 -7.07
C ARG A 323 1.61 11.46 -8.49
N GLN A 324 0.49 12.05 -8.92
CA GLN A 324 0.08 12.03 -10.31
C GLN A 324 1.23 12.65 -11.11
N PRO A 325 1.70 12.01 -12.18
CA PRO A 325 2.61 12.68 -13.10
C PRO A 325 1.91 13.93 -13.60
N GLU A 326 2.56 15.09 -13.52
CA GLU A 326 2.03 16.33 -14.07
C GLU A 326 1.73 16.14 -15.57
N GLY A 327 0.52 16.49 -16.00
CA GLY A 327 0.10 16.42 -17.41
C GLY A 327 -0.89 15.32 -17.75
N TRP A 328 -1.51 14.62 -16.78
CA TRP A 328 -2.55 13.61 -17.05
C TRP A 328 -3.94 14.12 -16.67
N ILE A 329 -4.86 14.11 -17.63
CA ILE A 329 -6.27 14.41 -17.40
C ILE A 329 -7.10 13.12 -17.60
N TYR A 330 -7.92 12.80 -16.60
CA TYR A 330 -8.88 11.70 -16.67
C TYR A 330 -10.26 12.26 -17.03
N SER A 331 -10.87 11.71 -18.05
CA SER A 331 -12.26 12.00 -18.40
C SER A 331 -13.03 10.70 -18.61
N GLU A 332 -14.34 10.76 -18.54
CA GLU A 332 -15.22 9.61 -18.82
C GLU A 332 -15.00 8.96 -20.21
N LYS A 333 -14.28 9.63 -21.09
CA LYS A 333 -13.94 9.16 -22.46
C LYS A 333 -12.54 8.56 -22.58
N GLY A 334 -11.76 8.51 -21.50
CA GLY A 334 -10.39 7.93 -21.51
C GLY A 334 -9.32 8.86 -20.91
N ILE A 335 -8.07 8.42 -20.96
CA ILE A 335 -6.91 9.14 -20.47
C ILE A 335 -6.31 9.96 -21.62
N SER A 336 -6.13 11.26 -21.41
CA SER A 336 -5.45 12.15 -22.35
C SER A 336 -4.18 12.71 -21.72
N VAL A 337 -3.08 12.69 -22.44
CA VAL A 337 -1.84 13.37 -22.05
C VAL A 337 -1.78 14.67 -22.84
N ILE A 338 -1.73 15.79 -22.16
CA ILE A 338 -1.51 17.09 -22.78
C ILE A 338 -0.07 17.50 -22.50
N ASP A 339 0.79 17.31 -23.48
CA ASP A 339 2.06 18.04 -23.59
C ASP A 339 1.94 19.01 -24.75
N GLU A 340 1.73 20.26 -24.42
CA GLU A 340 1.47 21.32 -25.43
C GLU A 340 2.65 21.60 -26.36
N LYS A 341 3.77 20.90 -26.21
CA LYS A 341 5.00 21.23 -26.98
C LYS A 341 5.63 20.10 -27.79
N LYS A 342 5.21 18.84 -27.70
CA LYS A 342 5.99 17.77 -28.36
C LYS A 342 5.27 16.55 -28.97
N TYR A 343 3.99 16.27 -28.76
CA TYR A 343 3.39 15.05 -29.29
C TYR A 343 1.97 15.27 -29.84
N ALA A 344 1.72 14.69 -31.00
CA ALA A 344 0.38 14.56 -31.57
C ALA A 344 -0.45 13.61 -30.67
N PRO A 345 -1.79 13.80 -30.56
CA PRO A 345 -2.63 12.96 -29.72
C PRO A 345 -2.66 11.53 -30.24
N VAL A 346 -2.22 10.59 -29.41
CA VAL A 346 -2.42 9.14 -29.70
C VAL A 346 -3.82 8.79 -29.26
N MET A 347 -4.73 8.67 -30.22
CA MET A 347 -6.05 8.10 -29.99
C MET A 347 -5.90 6.58 -29.79
N VAL A 348 -6.11 6.08 -28.57
CA VAL A 348 -6.29 4.65 -28.33
C VAL A 348 -7.72 4.31 -28.69
N CYS A 349 -7.92 3.77 -29.88
CA CYS A 349 -9.22 3.34 -30.38
C CYS A 349 -9.67 2.08 -29.60
N ARG A 350 -10.78 2.14 -28.89
CA ARG A 350 -11.49 0.97 -28.38
C ARG A 350 -12.31 0.37 -29.53
N THR A 351 -11.76 -0.57 -30.27
CA THR A 351 -12.56 -1.48 -31.10
C THR A 351 -12.37 -2.89 -30.60
N PRO A 352 -13.45 -3.65 -30.28
CA PRO A 352 -13.31 -5.05 -29.95
C PRO A 352 -12.90 -5.80 -31.23
N ILE A 353 -11.81 -6.54 -31.18
CA ILE A 353 -11.41 -7.45 -32.25
C ILE A 353 -12.37 -8.63 -32.21
N ILE A 354 -13.32 -8.67 -33.13
CA ILE A 354 -14.13 -9.86 -33.39
C ILE A 354 -13.25 -10.80 -34.23
N ILE A 355 -12.78 -11.88 -33.60
CA ILE A 355 -12.15 -12.98 -34.33
C ILE A 355 -13.26 -13.84 -34.94
N THR A 356 -13.56 -13.64 -36.19
CA THR A 356 -14.34 -14.63 -36.97
C THR A 356 -13.41 -15.74 -37.38
N GLN A 357 -13.56 -16.92 -36.79
CA GLN A 357 -13.05 -18.14 -37.36
C GLN A 357 -13.76 -18.38 -38.71
N ARG A 358 -12.99 -18.45 -39.81
CA ARG A 358 -13.44 -19.07 -41.03
C ARG A 358 -13.00 -20.53 -40.99
N LEU A 359 -13.98 -21.40 -41.27
CA LEU A 359 -13.87 -22.81 -41.57
C LEU A 359 -12.84 -23.09 -42.67
#